data_2d0013b13d1352f57e285760d34b5c15
#
_entry.id   2d0013b13d1352f57e285760d34b5c15
#
_cell.length_a   1.000
_cell.length_b   1.000
_cell.length_c   1.000
_cell.angle_alpha   90.00
_cell.angle_beta   90.00
_cell.angle_gamma   90.00
#
_symmetry.space_group_name_H-M   'P 1'
#
loop_
_entity.id
_entity.type
_entity.pdbx_description
1 polymer ?
#
loop_
_entity_poly.entity_id
_entity_poly.type
_entity_poly.pdbx_seq_one_letter_code
_entity_poly.pdbx_strand_id
1 'polypeptide(L)'
;MVYLQLVCFPKEVVPIAITSASLPAKRRILTVCVKLFLEKGYKRTTVAEIVQKADVSNSTFQNIFRAKDGVLTELVEFMFDNQFGMARRITDADLPPVFVYAVETAIQLTLTELNENLRELYTEAYTQKEASEYIRRAMARELYGIFGLYQPTLSEEDFYALEIGSAGM
;
A
#
# COMPACT_ATOMS: atom_id res chain seq x y z
N MET A 1 8.83 8.29 7.52
CA MET A 1 8.41 9.27 6.49
C MET A 1 9.06 9.03 5.12
N VAL A 2 10.35 8.74 5.07
CA VAL A 2 11.09 8.49 3.81
C VAL A 2 10.63 7.21 3.09
N TYR A 3 10.29 6.14 3.82
CA TYR A 3 9.93 4.84 3.23
C TYR A 3 8.60 4.88 2.46
N LEU A 4 7.55 5.49 3.03
CA LEU A 4 6.27 5.63 2.31
C LEU A 4 6.38 6.59 1.11
N GLN A 5 7.23 7.61 1.18
CA GLN A 5 7.56 8.44 0.02
C GLN A 5 8.32 7.67 -1.06
N LEU A 6 9.18 6.71 -0.67
CA LEU A 6 9.93 5.86 -1.60
C LEU A 6 9.07 4.75 -2.21
N VAL A 7 8.11 4.21 -1.45
CA VAL A 7 7.17 3.18 -1.91
C VAL A 7 6.02 3.79 -2.72
N CYS A 8 5.49 4.93 -2.27
CA CYS A 8 4.34 5.56 -2.92
C CYS A 8 4.65 6.38 -4.16
N PHE A 9 5.91 6.73 -4.43
CA PHE A 9 6.27 7.51 -5.62
C PHE A 9 7.62 7.05 -6.16
N PRO A 10 7.65 6.18 -7.20
CA PRO A 10 8.90 5.84 -7.87
C PRO A 10 9.57 7.13 -8.35
N LYS A 11 10.88 7.21 -8.10
CA LYS A 11 11.71 8.33 -8.50
C LYS A 11 11.62 8.59 -9.99
N GLU A 12 10.79 9.54 -10.40
CA GLU A 12 11.27 10.59 -11.23
C GLU A 12 11.52 11.78 -10.30
N VAL A 13 12.69 11.83 -9.71
CA VAL A 13 13.20 13.06 -9.09
C VAL A 13 13.55 13.98 -10.24
N VAL A 14 12.57 14.64 -10.75
CA VAL A 14 12.78 15.87 -11.49
C VAL A 14 12.78 16.97 -10.44
N PRO A 15 13.88 17.69 -10.22
CA PRO A 15 13.91 18.87 -9.39
C PRO A 15 13.34 20.04 -10.20
N ILE A 16 12.07 19.98 -10.52
CA ILE A 16 11.30 21.11 -10.97
C ILE A 16 10.36 21.43 -9.82
N ALA A 17 10.31 22.68 -9.41
CA ALA A 17 9.29 23.21 -8.51
C ALA A 17 7.91 23.06 -9.19
N ILE A 18 7.38 21.84 -9.21
CA ILE A 18 6.03 21.55 -9.67
C ILE A 18 5.12 22.10 -8.57
N THR A 19 4.52 23.25 -8.81
CA THR A 19 3.45 23.75 -7.94
C THR A 19 2.36 22.68 -7.88
N SER A 20 1.82 22.40 -6.69
CA SER A 20 0.80 21.35 -6.48
C SER A 20 -0.37 21.46 -7.47
N ALA A 21 -0.68 22.65 -7.95
CA ALA A 21 -1.73 22.93 -8.93
C ALA A 21 -1.47 22.31 -10.32
N SER A 22 -0.23 21.96 -10.68
CA SER A 22 0.10 21.34 -11.98
C SER A 22 -0.10 19.82 -12.02
N LEU A 23 -0.31 19.17 -10.86
CA LEU A 23 -0.54 17.73 -10.78
C LEU A 23 -2.01 17.37 -11.06
N PRO A 24 -2.28 16.18 -11.69
CA PRO A 24 -3.63 15.68 -11.81
C PRO A 24 -4.34 15.60 -10.45
N ALA A 25 -5.64 15.89 -10.40
CA ALA A 25 -6.43 15.92 -9.18
C ALA A 25 -6.30 14.61 -8.35
N LYS A 26 -6.32 13.45 -9.01
CA LYS A 26 -6.11 12.14 -8.38
C LYS A 26 -4.79 12.10 -7.59
N ARG A 27 -3.70 12.54 -8.18
CA ARG A 27 -2.38 12.53 -7.55
C ARG A 27 -2.29 13.50 -6.36
N ARG A 28 -2.93 14.68 -6.46
CA ARG A 28 -3.01 15.63 -5.34
C ARG A 28 -3.75 15.03 -4.16
N ILE A 29 -4.90 14.41 -4.41
CA ILE A 29 -5.70 13.74 -3.38
C ILE A 29 -4.88 12.64 -2.69
N LEU A 30 -4.27 11.73 -3.45
CA LEU A 30 -3.45 10.63 -2.90
C LEU A 30 -2.29 11.15 -2.05
N THR A 31 -1.57 12.16 -2.53
CA THR A 31 -0.46 12.79 -1.79
C THR A 31 -0.91 13.38 -0.46
N VAL A 32 -2.04 14.10 -0.46
CA VAL A 32 -2.64 14.67 0.76
C VAL A 32 -3.10 13.57 1.71
N CYS A 33 -3.73 12.52 1.20
CA CYS A 33 -4.20 11.41 2.03
C CYS A 33 -3.05 10.68 2.71
N VAL A 34 -1.98 10.33 2.00
CA VAL A 34 -0.77 9.71 2.60
C VAL A 34 -0.26 10.56 3.77
N LYS A 35 -0.13 11.88 3.56
CA LYS A 35 0.34 12.79 4.60
C LYS A 35 -0.60 12.82 5.82
N LEU A 36 -1.90 12.99 5.60
CA LEU A 36 -2.89 13.07 6.66
C LEU A 36 -3.03 11.75 7.42
N PHE A 37 -3.03 10.61 6.71
CA PHE A 37 -3.15 9.30 7.33
C PHE A 37 -1.94 8.99 8.23
N LEU A 38 -0.74 9.38 7.83
CA LEU A 38 0.47 9.19 8.63
C LEU A 38 0.57 10.17 9.81
N GLU A 39 0.12 11.42 9.65
CA GLU A 39 0.20 12.45 10.69
C GLU A 39 -0.85 12.28 11.78
N LYS A 40 -2.08 11.94 11.41
CA LYS A 40 -3.19 11.92 12.38
C LYS A 40 -4.06 10.65 12.35
N GLY A 41 -3.78 9.70 11.47
CA GLY A 41 -4.53 8.46 11.33
C GLY A 41 -5.68 8.54 10.31
N TYR A 42 -6.08 7.38 9.82
CA TYR A 42 -7.17 7.23 8.84
C TYR A 42 -8.52 7.69 9.42
N LYS A 43 -8.90 7.20 10.60
CA LYS A 43 -10.22 7.48 11.20
C LYS A 43 -10.44 8.97 11.46
N ARG A 44 -9.40 9.68 11.89
CA ARG A 44 -9.45 11.12 12.19
C ARG A 44 -9.35 12.02 10.96
N THR A 45 -9.05 11.47 9.79
CA THR A 45 -9.00 12.22 8.53
C THR A 45 -10.37 12.27 7.89
N THR A 46 -10.85 13.48 7.57
CA THR A 46 -12.15 13.71 6.92
C THR A 46 -12.02 14.00 5.44
N VAL A 47 -13.06 13.68 4.65
CA VAL A 47 -13.12 14.02 3.21
C VAL A 47 -13.04 15.53 2.99
N ALA A 48 -13.70 16.32 3.85
CA ALA A 48 -13.66 17.78 3.76
C ALA A 48 -12.22 18.34 3.88
N GLU A 49 -11.44 17.78 4.79
CA GLU A 49 -10.03 18.17 4.95
C GLU A 49 -9.15 17.73 3.76
N ILE A 50 -9.40 16.52 3.24
CA ILE A 50 -8.70 16.04 2.05
C ILE A 50 -8.95 16.97 0.86
N VAL A 51 -10.21 17.27 0.60
CA VAL A 51 -10.65 18.14 -0.51
C VAL A 51 -10.05 19.53 -0.40
N GLN A 52 -10.11 20.11 0.81
CA GLN A 52 -9.53 21.43 1.08
C GLN A 52 -8.00 21.46 0.84
N LYS A 53 -7.28 20.48 1.39
CA LYS A 53 -5.80 20.43 1.27
C LYS A 53 -5.32 20.02 -0.12
N ALA A 54 -6.10 19.21 -0.84
CA ALA A 54 -5.79 18.80 -2.21
C ALA A 54 -6.18 19.87 -3.26
N ASP A 55 -6.85 20.93 -2.84
CA ASP A 55 -7.38 21.98 -3.71
C ASP A 55 -8.22 21.38 -4.85
N VAL A 56 -9.25 20.63 -4.48
CA VAL A 56 -10.22 20.01 -5.40
C VAL A 56 -11.64 20.24 -4.89
N SER A 57 -12.63 20.12 -5.78
CA SER A 57 -14.05 20.17 -5.37
C SER A 57 -14.49 18.82 -4.77
N ASN A 58 -15.56 18.84 -3.94
CA ASN A 58 -16.20 17.61 -3.45
C ASN A 58 -16.66 16.71 -4.61
N SER A 59 -17.21 17.30 -5.68
CA SER A 59 -17.61 16.54 -6.85
C SER A 59 -16.44 15.88 -7.56
N THR A 60 -15.31 16.55 -7.66
CA THR A 60 -14.07 15.96 -8.21
C THR A 60 -13.61 14.77 -7.38
N PHE A 61 -13.60 14.91 -6.04
CA PHE A 61 -13.25 13.82 -5.15
C PHE A 61 -14.19 12.61 -5.32
N GLN A 62 -15.52 12.85 -5.28
CA GLN A 62 -16.52 11.79 -5.41
C GLN A 62 -16.46 11.09 -6.79
N ASN A 63 -16.17 11.82 -7.85
CA ASN A 63 -16.03 11.24 -9.18
C ASN A 63 -14.81 10.33 -9.32
N ILE A 64 -13.74 10.61 -8.57
CA ILE A 64 -12.49 9.82 -8.63
C ILE A 64 -12.53 8.63 -7.66
N PHE A 65 -12.94 8.86 -6.40
CA PHE A 65 -12.79 7.88 -5.32
C PHE A 65 -14.12 7.46 -4.65
N ARG A 66 -15.22 8.13 -4.95
CA ARG A 66 -16.54 7.96 -4.31
C ARG A 66 -16.54 8.20 -2.79
N ALA A 67 -15.63 7.59 -2.06
CA ALA A 67 -15.48 7.69 -0.61
C ALA A 67 -14.01 7.64 -0.19
N LYS A 68 -13.73 7.88 1.09
CA LYS A 68 -12.39 7.77 1.67
C LYS A 68 -11.83 6.34 1.56
N ASP A 69 -12.70 5.34 1.62
CA ASP A 69 -12.35 3.92 1.48
C ASP A 69 -11.78 3.61 0.09
N GLY A 70 -12.31 4.23 -0.98
CA GLY A 70 -11.74 4.10 -2.32
C GLY A 70 -10.32 4.67 -2.43
N VAL A 71 -10.01 5.72 -1.65
CA VAL A 71 -8.63 6.22 -1.56
C VAL A 71 -7.73 5.21 -0.86
N LEU A 72 -8.21 4.59 0.22
CA LEU A 72 -7.44 3.58 0.94
C LEU A 72 -7.15 2.36 0.05
N THR A 73 -8.15 1.86 -0.68
CA THR A 73 -7.98 0.76 -1.64
C THR A 73 -6.89 1.08 -2.66
N GLU A 74 -6.95 2.23 -3.30
CA GLU A 74 -5.95 2.66 -4.29
C GLU A 74 -4.53 2.78 -3.69
N LEU A 75 -4.41 3.28 -2.45
CA LEU A 75 -3.12 3.36 -1.76
C LEU A 75 -2.58 1.98 -1.42
N VAL A 76 -3.43 1.06 -0.99
CA VAL A 76 -3.07 -0.32 -0.69
C VAL A 76 -2.59 -1.04 -1.96
N GLU A 77 -3.33 -0.95 -3.06
CA GLU A 77 -2.93 -1.50 -4.35
C GLU A 77 -1.55 -0.99 -4.76
N PHE A 78 -1.36 0.31 -4.72
CA PHE A 78 -0.08 0.93 -5.06
C PHE A 78 1.07 0.49 -4.14
N MET A 79 0.81 0.39 -2.83
CA MET A 79 1.81 -0.06 -1.85
C MET A 79 2.23 -1.51 -2.13
N PHE A 80 1.28 -2.41 -2.28
CA PHE A 80 1.56 -3.83 -2.49
C PHE A 80 2.22 -4.12 -3.84
N ASP A 81 1.83 -3.42 -4.91
CA ASP A 81 2.48 -3.56 -6.22
C ASP A 81 3.97 -3.18 -6.20
N ASN A 82 4.37 -2.30 -5.28
CA ASN A 82 5.74 -1.77 -5.22
C ASN A 82 6.59 -2.31 -4.05
N GLN A 83 5.97 -2.87 -2.99
CA GLN A 83 6.71 -3.22 -1.76
C GLN A 83 7.78 -4.29 -2.00
N PHE A 84 7.47 -5.40 -2.67
CA PHE A 84 8.43 -6.44 -2.99
C PHE A 84 9.49 -5.95 -3.99
N GLY A 85 9.14 -5.05 -4.88
CA GLY A 85 10.09 -4.38 -5.76
C GLY A 85 11.08 -3.50 -5.01
N MET A 86 10.69 -2.91 -3.88
CA MET A 86 11.61 -2.17 -3.01
C MET A 86 12.56 -3.12 -2.27
N ALA A 87 12.03 -4.18 -1.66
CA ALA A 87 12.83 -5.18 -0.97
C ALA A 87 13.90 -5.78 -1.90
N ARG A 88 13.53 -6.14 -3.14
CA ARG A 88 14.46 -6.62 -4.17
C ARG A 88 15.55 -5.61 -4.53
N ARG A 89 15.29 -4.30 -4.44
CA ARG A 89 16.30 -3.26 -4.73
C ARG A 89 17.29 -3.01 -3.61
N ILE A 90 16.94 -3.31 -2.37
CA ILE A 90 17.81 -3.12 -1.19
C ILE A 90 18.51 -4.41 -0.79
N THR A 91 18.07 -5.56 -1.27
CA THR A 91 18.74 -6.84 -1.11
C THR A 91 19.72 -7.09 -2.25
N ASP A 92 20.69 -7.97 -2.04
CA ASP A 92 21.58 -8.42 -3.09
C ASP A 92 20.77 -9.16 -4.19
N ALA A 93 21.12 -8.92 -5.46
CA ALA A 93 20.41 -9.48 -6.60
C ALA A 93 20.43 -11.02 -6.63
N ASP A 94 21.40 -11.64 -5.96
CA ASP A 94 21.58 -13.09 -5.92
C ASP A 94 20.88 -13.78 -4.73
N LEU A 95 20.16 -12.99 -3.87
CA LEU A 95 19.44 -13.59 -2.75
C LEU A 95 18.20 -14.38 -3.22
N PRO A 96 18.01 -15.60 -2.67
CA PRO A 96 16.79 -16.35 -2.93
C PRO A 96 15.53 -15.57 -2.57
N PRO A 97 14.41 -15.74 -3.31
CA PRO A 97 13.16 -14.98 -3.12
C PRO A 97 12.63 -15.01 -1.67
N VAL A 98 12.85 -16.10 -0.94
CA VAL A 98 12.45 -16.19 0.48
C VAL A 98 13.10 -15.14 1.37
N PHE A 99 14.34 -14.75 1.09
CA PHE A 99 15.01 -13.68 1.84
C PHE A 99 14.44 -12.31 1.50
N VAL A 100 14.06 -12.07 0.24
CA VAL A 100 13.37 -10.85 -0.16
C VAL A 100 12.03 -10.73 0.59
N TYR A 101 11.27 -11.81 0.68
CA TYR A 101 10.03 -11.88 1.45
C TYR A 101 10.26 -11.62 2.95
N ALA A 102 11.29 -12.24 3.55
CA ALA A 102 11.63 -12.04 4.95
C ALA A 102 12.03 -10.59 5.25
N VAL A 103 12.82 -9.96 4.38
CA VAL A 103 13.21 -8.54 4.49
C VAL A 103 11.99 -7.64 4.40
N GLU A 104 11.09 -7.88 3.44
CA GLU A 104 9.86 -7.11 3.29
C GLU A 104 8.98 -7.22 4.53
N THR A 105 8.76 -8.43 5.02
CA THR A 105 7.97 -8.67 6.24
C THR A 105 8.58 -7.96 7.44
N ALA A 106 9.90 -8.03 7.62
CA ALA A 106 10.61 -7.34 8.69
C ALA A 106 10.45 -5.81 8.60
N ILE A 107 10.52 -5.26 7.39
CA ILE A 107 10.30 -3.82 7.16
C ILE A 107 8.87 -3.42 7.53
N GLN A 108 7.86 -4.18 7.06
CA GLN A 108 6.46 -3.91 7.39
C GLN A 108 6.21 -3.92 8.89
N LEU A 109 6.63 -4.98 9.57
CA LEU A 109 6.46 -5.11 11.02
C LEU A 109 7.14 -3.96 11.77
N THR A 110 8.38 -3.61 11.39
CA THR A 110 9.10 -2.50 12.01
C THR A 110 8.38 -1.18 11.83
N LEU A 111 7.88 -0.89 10.63
CA LEU A 111 7.19 0.36 10.34
C LEU A 111 5.86 0.46 11.09
N THR A 112 5.11 -0.64 11.23
CA THR A 112 3.85 -0.65 11.98
C THR A 112 4.08 -0.54 13.49
N GLU A 113 5.20 -1.04 14.01
CA GLU A 113 5.59 -0.83 15.41
C GLU A 113 6.03 0.61 15.70
N LEU A 114 6.72 1.24 14.77
CA LEU A 114 7.22 2.61 14.92
C LEU A 114 6.16 3.69 14.68
N ASN A 115 5.03 3.37 14.05
CA ASN A 115 4.00 4.35 13.70
C ASN A 115 2.58 3.79 13.89
N GLU A 116 1.90 4.25 14.94
CA GLU A 116 0.53 3.84 15.27
C GLU A 116 -0.48 4.17 14.18
N ASN A 117 -0.32 5.29 13.49
CA ASN A 117 -1.23 5.68 12.40
C ASN A 117 -1.05 4.77 11.17
N LEU A 118 0.17 4.29 10.93
CA LEU A 118 0.42 3.30 9.89
C LEU A 118 -0.17 1.94 10.28
N ARG A 119 -0.06 1.53 11.54
CA ARG A 119 -0.71 0.32 12.06
C ARG A 119 -2.24 0.41 11.92
N GLU A 120 -2.84 1.56 12.28
CA GLU A 120 -4.26 1.81 12.08
C GLU A 120 -4.66 1.65 10.60
N LEU A 121 -3.84 2.19 9.69
CA LEU A 121 -4.10 2.12 8.24
C LEU A 121 -4.10 0.68 7.72
N TYR A 122 -3.13 -0.14 8.13
CA TYR A 122 -3.10 -1.57 7.79
C TYR A 122 -4.32 -2.29 8.36
N THR A 123 -4.64 -2.08 9.64
CA THR A 123 -5.82 -2.70 10.26
C THR A 123 -7.09 -2.32 9.52
N GLU A 124 -7.25 -1.06 9.15
CA GLU A 124 -8.42 -0.59 8.41
C GLU A 124 -8.49 -1.22 7.01
N ALA A 125 -7.36 -1.35 6.31
CA ALA A 125 -7.31 -1.99 5.00
C ALA A 125 -7.78 -3.45 5.04
N TYR A 126 -7.43 -4.20 6.10
CA TYR A 126 -7.91 -5.57 6.27
C TYR A 126 -9.40 -5.69 6.63
N THR A 127 -10.01 -4.63 7.16
CA THR A 127 -11.47 -4.61 7.45
C THR A 127 -12.31 -4.29 6.22
N GLN A 128 -11.75 -3.65 5.20
CA GLN A 128 -12.44 -3.30 3.97
C GLN A 128 -12.38 -4.45 2.96
N LYS A 129 -13.54 -4.85 2.44
CA LYS A 129 -13.64 -6.03 1.56
C LYS A 129 -12.73 -5.95 0.34
N GLU A 130 -12.75 -4.82 -0.38
CA GLU A 130 -11.97 -4.65 -1.62
C GLU A 130 -10.47 -4.63 -1.35
N ALA A 131 -10.04 -3.83 -0.38
CA ALA A 131 -8.63 -3.73 0.00
C ALA A 131 -8.09 -5.07 0.55
N SER A 132 -8.84 -5.74 1.44
CA SER A 132 -8.41 -7.02 2.01
C SER A 132 -8.33 -8.14 0.97
N GLU A 133 -9.27 -8.18 0.03
CA GLU A 133 -9.24 -9.14 -1.08
C GLU A 133 -8.00 -8.93 -1.96
N TYR A 134 -7.70 -7.66 -2.28
CA TYR A 134 -6.50 -7.33 -3.05
C TYR A 134 -5.22 -7.74 -2.32
N ILE A 135 -5.10 -7.43 -1.01
CA ILE A 135 -3.95 -7.81 -0.19
C ILE A 135 -3.74 -9.33 -0.23
N ARG A 136 -4.79 -10.12 0.04
CA ARG A 136 -4.70 -11.57 0.07
C ARG A 136 -4.27 -12.17 -1.27
N ARG A 137 -4.80 -11.66 -2.38
CA ARG A 137 -4.40 -12.12 -3.72
C ARG A 137 -2.97 -11.72 -4.06
N ALA A 138 -2.54 -10.52 -3.68
CA ALA A 138 -1.16 -10.08 -3.88
C ALA A 138 -0.18 -10.97 -3.07
N MET A 139 -0.50 -11.24 -1.80
CA MET A 139 0.31 -12.10 -0.94
C MET A 139 0.33 -13.56 -1.44
N ALA A 140 -0.81 -14.11 -1.83
CA ALA A 140 -0.89 -15.47 -2.39
C ALA A 140 0.01 -15.64 -3.63
N ARG A 141 0.01 -14.65 -4.52
CA ARG A 141 0.86 -14.62 -5.72
C ARG A 141 2.35 -14.62 -5.38
N GLU A 142 2.75 -13.77 -4.43
CA GLU A 142 4.15 -13.72 -3.97
C GLU A 142 4.57 -15.04 -3.30
N LEU A 143 3.73 -15.60 -2.42
CA LEU A 143 3.99 -16.89 -1.77
C LEU A 143 4.07 -18.04 -2.77
N TYR A 144 3.18 -18.07 -3.76
CA TYR A 144 3.25 -19.05 -4.85
C TYR A 144 4.54 -18.89 -5.66
N GLY A 145 4.95 -17.68 -5.97
CA GLY A 145 6.21 -17.41 -6.67
C GLY A 145 7.45 -17.88 -5.90
N ILE A 146 7.40 -17.82 -4.56
CA ILE A 146 8.51 -18.24 -3.69
C ILE A 146 8.50 -19.75 -3.43
N PHE A 147 7.35 -20.32 -3.10
CA PHE A 147 7.22 -21.67 -2.55
C PHE A 147 6.61 -22.68 -3.53
N GLY A 148 6.01 -22.24 -4.64
CA GLY A 148 5.37 -23.12 -5.62
C GLY A 148 6.31 -24.17 -6.22
N LEU A 149 7.60 -23.87 -6.39
CA LEU A 149 8.60 -24.83 -6.82
C LEU A 149 8.83 -25.98 -5.82
N TYR A 150 8.61 -25.72 -4.53
CA TYR A 150 8.75 -26.72 -3.44
C TYR A 150 7.43 -27.46 -3.16
N GLN A 151 6.33 -26.96 -3.69
CA GLN A 151 4.98 -27.53 -3.54
C GLN A 151 4.28 -27.64 -4.91
N PRO A 152 4.80 -28.49 -5.81
CA PRO A 152 4.34 -28.52 -7.21
C PRO A 152 2.90 -29.01 -7.38
N THR A 153 2.28 -29.55 -6.35
CA THR A 153 0.88 -29.97 -6.34
C THR A 153 -0.10 -28.86 -5.97
N LEU A 154 0.40 -27.73 -5.43
CA LEU A 154 -0.42 -26.60 -5.03
C LEU A 154 -0.45 -25.54 -6.14
N SER A 155 -1.64 -25.05 -6.43
CA SER A 155 -1.89 -23.94 -7.34
C SER A 155 -1.81 -22.58 -6.60
N GLU A 156 -1.81 -21.47 -7.34
CA GLU A 156 -1.94 -20.13 -6.75
C GLU A 156 -3.23 -19.98 -5.92
N GLU A 157 -4.32 -20.64 -6.32
CA GLU A 157 -5.59 -20.61 -5.58
C GLU A 157 -5.49 -21.39 -4.26
N ASP A 158 -4.69 -22.44 -4.19
CA ASP A 158 -4.40 -23.14 -2.92
C ASP A 158 -3.59 -22.23 -1.97
N PHE A 159 -2.62 -21.46 -2.49
CA PHE A 159 -1.91 -20.46 -1.70
C PHE A 159 -2.83 -19.33 -1.23
N TYR A 160 -3.80 -18.92 -2.04
CA TYR A 160 -4.83 -17.98 -1.61
C TYR A 160 -5.69 -18.52 -0.46
N ALA A 161 -6.09 -19.78 -0.52
CA ALA A 161 -6.82 -20.44 0.56
C ALA A 161 -5.98 -20.53 1.86
N LEU A 162 -4.67 -20.82 1.74
CA LEU A 162 -3.74 -20.83 2.87
C LEU A 162 -3.59 -19.43 3.48
N GLU A 163 -3.52 -18.37 2.66
CA GLU A 163 -3.44 -16.98 3.12
C GLU A 163 -4.69 -16.60 3.92
N ILE A 164 -5.89 -16.95 3.45
CA ILE A 164 -7.14 -16.74 4.22
C ILE A 164 -7.09 -17.46 5.56
N GLY A 165 -6.62 -18.71 5.58
CA GLY A 165 -6.52 -19.51 6.80
C GLY A 165 -5.53 -18.92 7.81
N SER A 166 -4.39 -18.40 7.35
CA SER A 166 -3.35 -17.81 8.21
C SER A 166 -3.76 -16.45 8.76
N ALA A 167 -4.47 -15.64 7.99
CA ALA A 167 -4.94 -14.32 8.41
C ALA A 167 -6.09 -14.36 9.43
N GLY A 168 -6.72 -15.53 9.61
CA GLY A 168 -7.82 -15.74 10.57
C GLY A 168 -7.37 -16.24 11.96
N MET A 169 -6.08 -16.48 12.15
CA MET A 169 -5.49 -16.85 13.44
C MET A 169 -4.88 -15.65 14.13
#